data_09ec004fa49c442aa13369245745c3a0
#
_entry.id   09ec004fa49c442aa13369245745c3a0
#
_cell.length_a   1.000
_cell.length_b   1.000
_cell.length_c   1.000
_cell.angle_alpha   90.00
_cell.angle_beta   90.00
_cell.angle_gamma   90.00
#
_symmetry.space_group_name_H-M   'P 1'
#
loop_
_entity.id
_entity.type
_entity.pdbx_description
1 polymer ?
#
loop_
_entity_poly.entity_id
_entity_poly.type
_entity_poly.pdbx_seq_one_letter_code
_entity_poly.pdbx_strand_id
1 'polypeptide(L)'
;MARISIPRPIELGVGWFLVCLFCAGAIRPLPAAAERVSRVIDGDTVQLEDGRKVRYAGINAPEQGDPYSQEATQANNDLVGGKDVILQFGGSKKEKFERTLAYVFVGDTFVQGELVKRGWAIVTRTQPLRRYRKLLQDYQEEATAAGRGIWAKGEHRGKLVVREVHPRIAGKKDPNDEYVVFENAGETRLDLTGWLISDETSQPPYVVPQFALDPGKTFTLYTGSGKMTADALYWGRRKVVWNRGGDTVTVRDASGHYVLSHTYCSGGKVCP
;
A
#
# COMPACT_ATOMS: atom_id res chain seq x y z
N MET A 1 53.63 68.68 5.12
CA MET A 1 53.86 67.22 5.31
C MET A 1 52.54 66.55 5.60
N ALA A 2 51.92 66.00 4.59
CA ALA A 2 50.60 65.31 4.66
C ALA A 2 50.84 63.83 4.86
N ARG A 3 50.27 63.25 5.95
CA ARG A 3 50.31 61.78 6.19
C ARG A 3 49.20 61.13 5.40
N ILE A 4 49.59 60.25 4.50
CA ILE A 4 48.70 59.37 3.72
C ILE A 4 48.29 58.21 4.65
N SER A 5 47.01 58.11 4.93
CA SER A 5 46.43 56.99 5.69
C SER A 5 46.08 55.82 4.75
N ILE A 6 46.63 54.64 4.99
CA ILE A 6 46.36 53.41 4.23
C ILE A 6 45.12 52.72 4.83
N PRO A 7 44.08 52.37 4.04
CA PRO A 7 42.93 51.63 4.53
C PRO A 7 43.27 50.15 4.76
N ARG A 8 42.76 49.59 5.88
CA ARG A 8 42.89 48.19 6.26
C ARG A 8 42.06 47.29 5.34
N PRO A 9 42.50 46.06 5.03
CA PRO A 9 41.76 45.14 4.24
C PRO A 9 40.51 44.62 4.97
N ILE A 10 39.41 44.52 4.23
CA ILE A 10 38.14 43.95 4.68
C ILE A 10 38.32 42.43 4.76
N GLU A 11 38.20 41.83 5.95
CA GLU A 11 38.12 40.39 6.15
C GLU A 11 36.78 39.90 5.63
N LEU A 12 36.83 39.18 4.49
CA LEU A 12 35.70 38.39 3.98
C LEU A 12 35.51 37.18 4.91
N GLY A 13 34.49 37.27 5.77
CA GLY A 13 34.03 36.14 6.57
C GLY A 13 33.64 34.99 5.70
N VAL A 14 34.40 33.91 5.74
CA VAL A 14 34.07 32.62 5.13
C VAL A 14 32.91 32.03 5.94
N GLY A 15 31.70 32.29 5.46
CA GLY A 15 30.51 31.65 6.00
C GLY A 15 30.58 30.13 5.74
N TRP A 16 30.78 29.39 6.81
CA TRP A 16 30.65 27.95 6.81
C TRP A 16 29.18 27.63 6.58
N PHE A 17 28.82 27.32 5.33
CA PHE A 17 27.56 26.63 5.03
C PHE A 17 27.64 25.21 5.64
N LEU A 18 27.04 25.09 6.83
CA LEU A 18 26.73 23.78 7.40
C LEU A 18 25.72 23.11 6.46
N VAL A 19 26.23 22.33 5.51
CA VAL A 19 25.40 21.38 4.77
C VAL A 19 24.95 20.35 5.79
N CYS A 20 23.74 20.54 6.33
CA CYS A 20 23.03 19.49 7.02
C CYS A 20 22.80 18.35 6.02
N LEU A 21 23.73 17.40 5.94
CA LEU A 21 23.48 16.09 5.39
C LEU A 21 22.34 15.48 6.24
N PHE A 22 21.11 15.61 5.76
CA PHE A 22 20.02 14.73 6.20
C PHE A 22 20.47 13.31 5.85
N CYS A 23 21.10 12.64 6.79
CA CYS A 23 21.21 11.20 6.78
C CYS A 23 19.77 10.67 6.86
N ALA A 24 19.11 10.52 5.72
CA ALA A 24 17.99 9.61 5.59
C ALA A 24 18.53 8.29 6.14
N GLY A 25 18.08 7.89 7.34
CA GLY A 25 18.57 6.72 8.03
C GLY A 25 18.38 5.51 7.10
N ALA A 26 19.46 5.07 6.48
CA ALA A 26 19.44 3.93 5.57
C ALA A 26 18.89 2.73 6.36
N ILE A 27 17.77 2.20 5.91
CA ILE A 27 17.21 0.96 6.47
C ILE A 27 18.15 -0.15 6.04
N ARG A 28 18.97 -0.60 6.99
CA ARG A 28 19.91 -1.70 6.75
C ARG A 28 19.31 -3.02 7.24
N PRO A 29 19.49 -4.11 6.47
CA PRO A 29 19.15 -5.43 6.95
C PRO A 29 20.00 -5.80 8.17
N LEU A 30 19.41 -6.60 9.07
CA LEU A 30 20.20 -7.26 10.11
C LEU A 30 21.11 -8.29 9.44
N PRO A 31 22.31 -8.58 10.03
CA PRO A 31 23.20 -9.61 9.49
C PRO A 31 22.46 -10.95 9.42
N ALA A 32 22.24 -11.44 8.22
CA ALA A 32 21.63 -12.73 7.93
C ALA A 32 22.36 -13.34 6.73
N ALA A 33 22.31 -14.66 6.59
CA ALA A 33 22.85 -15.34 5.41
C ALA A 33 22.10 -14.85 4.15
N ALA A 34 22.83 -14.55 3.09
CA ALA A 34 22.25 -14.25 1.81
C ALA A 34 21.68 -15.53 1.18
N GLU A 35 20.54 -15.42 0.52
CA GLU A 35 19.82 -16.52 -0.11
C GLU A 35 19.58 -16.17 -1.59
N ARG A 36 19.86 -17.09 -2.49
CA ARG A 36 19.80 -16.85 -3.95
C ARG A 36 18.37 -16.98 -4.45
N VAL A 37 17.91 -15.99 -5.24
CA VAL A 37 16.63 -16.05 -5.96
C VAL A 37 16.82 -16.87 -7.24
N SER A 38 16.07 -17.98 -7.36
CA SER A 38 16.08 -18.81 -8.57
C SER A 38 15.08 -18.32 -9.60
N ARG A 39 13.92 -17.79 -9.16
CA ARG A 39 12.85 -17.32 -10.03
C ARG A 39 11.95 -16.29 -9.35
N VAL A 40 11.54 -15.28 -10.09
CA VAL A 40 10.42 -14.39 -9.73
C VAL A 40 9.11 -15.03 -10.17
N ILE A 41 8.14 -15.14 -9.28
CA ILE A 41 6.83 -15.74 -9.53
C ILE A 41 5.85 -14.66 -10.01
N ASP A 42 5.79 -13.54 -9.27
CA ASP A 42 4.92 -12.39 -9.53
C ASP A 42 5.52 -11.10 -8.93
N GLY A 43 4.73 -10.04 -8.86
CA GLY A 43 5.17 -8.71 -8.38
C GLY A 43 5.61 -8.66 -6.91
N ASP A 44 5.31 -9.69 -6.10
CA ASP A 44 5.64 -9.70 -4.67
C ASP A 44 5.97 -11.10 -4.12
N THR A 45 6.27 -12.05 -5.00
CA THR A 45 6.62 -13.42 -4.63
C THR A 45 7.80 -13.93 -5.45
N VAL A 46 8.77 -14.52 -4.77
CA VAL A 46 9.93 -15.16 -5.40
C VAL A 46 10.09 -16.60 -4.94
N GLN A 47 10.84 -17.38 -5.70
CA GLN A 47 11.34 -18.69 -5.30
C GLN A 47 12.86 -18.63 -5.13
N LEU A 48 13.36 -19.21 -4.05
CA LEU A 48 14.78 -19.35 -3.77
C LEU A 48 15.35 -20.64 -4.40
N GLU A 49 16.68 -20.77 -4.44
CA GLU A 49 17.35 -21.97 -4.98
C GLU A 49 17.04 -23.23 -4.17
N ASP A 50 16.75 -23.11 -2.88
CA ASP A 50 16.32 -24.23 -2.03
C ASP A 50 14.85 -24.64 -2.22
N GLY A 51 14.15 -24.01 -3.17
CA GLY A 51 12.75 -24.28 -3.53
C GLY A 51 11.71 -23.54 -2.67
N ARG A 52 12.09 -22.87 -1.58
CA ARG A 52 11.17 -22.08 -0.75
C ARG A 52 10.59 -20.93 -1.56
N LYS A 53 9.28 -20.69 -1.36
CA LYS A 53 8.61 -19.49 -1.87
C LYS A 53 8.58 -18.40 -0.79
N VAL A 54 8.99 -17.20 -1.14
CA VAL A 54 9.00 -16.02 -0.26
C VAL A 54 7.98 -15.01 -0.75
N ARG A 55 6.94 -14.77 0.06
CA ARG A 55 5.95 -13.70 -0.12
C ARG A 55 6.43 -12.45 0.59
N TYR A 56 6.35 -11.32 -0.08
CA TYR A 56 6.81 -10.06 0.48
C TYR A 56 5.84 -9.53 1.54
N ALA A 57 6.36 -9.29 2.73
CA ALA A 57 5.59 -8.79 3.85
C ALA A 57 5.19 -7.32 3.64
N GLY A 58 3.95 -6.98 3.99
CA GLY A 58 3.49 -5.60 4.05
C GLY A 58 3.07 -4.96 2.73
N ILE A 59 3.12 -5.70 1.63
CA ILE A 59 2.68 -5.22 0.32
C ILE A 59 1.81 -6.26 -0.41
N ASN A 60 1.08 -5.81 -1.42
CA ASN A 60 0.38 -6.65 -2.39
C ASN A 60 0.51 -6.06 -3.79
N ALA A 61 1.08 -6.84 -4.70
CA ALA A 61 1.15 -6.49 -6.11
C ALA A 61 -0.12 -6.97 -6.86
N PRO A 62 -0.40 -6.45 -8.06
CA PRO A 62 -1.45 -6.97 -8.92
C PRO A 62 -1.25 -8.46 -9.21
N GLU A 63 -2.34 -9.24 -9.07
CA GLU A 63 -2.35 -10.68 -9.34
C GLU A 63 -2.29 -10.95 -10.86
N GLN A 64 -1.90 -12.17 -11.24
CA GLN A 64 -1.86 -12.56 -12.65
C GLN A 64 -3.24 -12.40 -13.30
N GLY A 65 -3.29 -11.63 -14.38
CA GLY A 65 -4.52 -11.26 -15.10
C GLY A 65 -5.09 -9.90 -14.70
N ASP A 66 -4.65 -9.33 -13.59
CA ASP A 66 -4.98 -7.94 -13.24
C ASP A 66 -4.17 -6.95 -14.12
N PRO A 67 -4.69 -5.73 -14.35
CA PRO A 67 -3.90 -4.66 -14.96
C PRO A 67 -2.58 -4.44 -14.22
N TYR A 68 -1.49 -4.22 -14.96
CA TYR A 68 -0.13 -4.00 -14.44
C TYR A 68 0.55 -5.18 -13.76
N SER A 69 -0.03 -6.40 -13.81
CA SER A 69 0.61 -7.57 -13.18
C SER A 69 1.96 -7.93 -13.84
N GLN A 70 2.07 -7.77 -15.15
CA GLN A 70 3.32 -8.04 -15.88
C GLN A 70 4.40 -7.02 -15.53
N GLU A 71 4.04 -5.73 -15.50
CA GLU A 71 4.96 -4.64 -15.15
C GLU A 71 5.44 -4.75 -13.71
N ALA A 72 4.57 -5.12 -12.77
CA ALA A 72 4.94 -5.36 -11.38
C ALA A 72 5.89 -6.57 -11.26
N THR A 73 5.62 -7.66 -11.98
CA THR A 73 6.48 -8.84 -12.03
C THR A 73 7.86 -8.49 -12.63
N GLN A 74 7.89 -7.71 -13.72
CA GLN A 74 9.14 -7.28 -14.33
C GLN A 74 9.93 -6.36 -13.38
N ALA A 75 9.27 -5.41 -12.72
CA ALA A 75 9.91 -4.53 -11.74
C ALA A 75 10.53 -5.31 -10.57
N ASN A 76 9.83 -6.35 -10.10
CA ASN A 76 10.37 -7.27 -9.10
C ASN A 76 11.59 -8.03 -9.64
N ASN A 77 11.50 -8.55 -10.87
CA ASN A 77 12.62 -9.27 -11.52
C ASN A 77 13.86 -8.39 -11.69
N ASP A 78 13.72 -7.13 -12.03
CA ASP A 78 14.82 -6.18 -12.15
C ASP A 78 15.52 -5.93 -10.80
N LEU A 79 14.75 -5.98 -9.71
CA LEU A 79 15.27 -5.80 -8.35
C LEU A 79 15.99 -7.03 -7.83
N VAL A 80 15.44 -8.24 -8.02
CA VAL A 80 15.89 -9.44 -7.30
C VAL A 80 16.24 -10.63 -8.21
N GLY A 81 15.87 -10.61 -9.47
CA GLY A 81 16.05 -11.76 -10.39
C GLY A 81 17.51 -12.23 -10.44
N GLY A 82 17.76 -13.51 -10.07
CA GLY A 82 19.07 -14.10 -10.04
C GLY A 82 20.08 -13.44 -9.08
N LYS A 83 19.62 -12.65 -8.11
CA LYS A 83 20.47 -11.99 -7.10
C LYS A 83 20.42 -12.68 -5.75
N ASP A 84 21.39 -12.37 -4.90
CA ASP A 84 21.42 -12.77 -3.50
C ASP A 84 20.59 -11.76 -2.70
N VAL A 85 19.69 -12.29 -1.87
CA VAL A 85 18.77 -11.51 -1.04
C VAL A 85 18.97 -11.82 0.44
N ILE A 86 18.75 -10.82 1.28
CA ILE A 86 18.70 -10.97 2.73
C ILE A 86 17.23 -10.94 3.15
N LEU A 87 16.79 -11.95 3.89
CA LEU A 87 15.43 -12.06 4.40
C LEU A 87 15.35 -11.62 5.86
N GLN A 88 14.39 -10.73 6.16
CA GLN A 88 14.06 -10.35 7.54
C GLN A 88 12.66 -10.82 7.90
N PHE A 89 12.57 -11.60 8.95
CA PHE A 89 11.31 -12.16 9.44
C PHE A 89 10.78 -11.36 10.63
N GLY A 90 9.47 -11.26 10.76
CA GLY A 90 8.79 -10.60 11.86
C GLY A 90 8.00 -11.59 12.71
N GLY A 91 8.66 -12.39 13.56
CA GLY A 91 8.01 -13.33 14.47
C GLY A 91 7.66 -14.68 13.83
N SER A 92 6.47 -14.89 13.30
CA SER A 92 6.12 -16.16 12.62
C SER A 92 6.77 -16.24 11.24
N LYS A 93 7.50 -17.31 10.97
CA LYS A 93 8.19 -17.52 9.69
C LYS A 93 7.28 -18.09 8.58
N LYS A 94 6.07 -18.58 8.91
CA LYS A 94 5.22 -19.31 7.95
C LYS A 94 3.85 -18.66 7.80
N GLU A 95 3.39 -18.54 6.57
CA GLU A 95 1.99 -18.26 6.20
C GLU A 95 1.17 -19.56 6.01
N LYS A 96 -0.17 -19.40 5.86
CA LYS A 96 -1.14 -20.50 5.71
C LYS A 96 -0.89 -21.44 4.50
N PHE A 97 -0.03 -21.05 3.53
CA PHE A 97 0.18 -21.75 2.25
C PHE A 97 1.64 -22.21 2.07
N GLU A 98 2.33 -22.58 3.12
CA GLU A 98 3.75 -23.01 3.09
C GLU A 98 4.73 -21.96 2.53
N ARG A 99 4.26 -20.71 2.33
CA ARG A 99 5.10 -19.60 1.91
C ARG A 99 5.79 -18.98 3.12
N THR A 100 7.00 -18.54 2.91
CA THR A 100 7.74 -17.75 3.91
C THR A 100 7.40 -16.27 3.74
N LEU A 101 6.87 -15.64 4.79
CA LEU A 101 6.59 -14.18 4.78
C LEU A 101 7.83 -13.44 5.27
N ALA A 102 8.41 -12.57 4.43
CA ALA A 102 9.63 -11.84 4.79
C ALA A 102 9.69 -10.43 4.16
N TYR A 103 10.48 -9.57 4.78
CA TYR A 103 11.04 -8.38 4.14
C TYR A 103 12.32 -8.76 3.42
N VAL A 104 12.50 -8.25 2.20
CA VAL A 104 13.56 -8.66 1.27
C VAL A 104 14.47 -7.48 0.97
N PHE A 105 15.78 -7.74 1.00
CA PHE A 105 16.81 -6.75 0.70
C PHE A 105 17.80 -7.30 -0.31
N VAL A 106 18.24 -6.45 -1.24
CA VAL A 106 19.41 -6.68 -2.12
C VAL A 106 20.46 -5.64 -1.74
N GLY A 107 21.51 -6.07 -1.04
CA GLY A 107 22.43 -5.14 -0.38
C GLY A 107 21.66 -4.21 0.59
N ASP A 108 21.78 -2.90 0.42
CA ASP A 108 21.05 -1.90 1.22
C ASP A 108 19.67 -1.55 0.63
N THR A 109 19.28 -2.13 -0.50
CA THR A 109 17.99 -1.82 -1.17
C THR A 109 16.86 -2.60 -0.52
N PHE A 110 15.89 -1.88 0.04
CA PHE A 110 14.64 -2.43 0.55
C PHE A 110 13.65 -2.67 -0.60
N VAL A 111 13.50 -3.94 -1.03
CA VAL A 111 12.77 -4.33 -2.26
C VAL A 111 11.31 -3.89 -2.22
N GLN A 112 10.60 -4.15 -1.11
CA GLN A 112 9.19 -3.71 -0.95
C GLN A 112 9.05 -2.19 -1.05
N GLY A 113 9.98 -1.46 -0.43
CA GLY A 113 10.00 0.00 -0.51
C GLY A 113 10.13 0.51 -1.94
N GLU A 114 11.02 -0.09 -2.73
CA GLU A 114 11.19 0.26 -4.14
C GLU A 114 9.95 -0.06 -4.98
N LEU A 115 9.34 -1.23 -4.78
CA LEU A 115 8.13 -1.62 -5.50
C LEU A 115 6.98 -0.65 -5.21
N VAL A 116 6.75 -0.32 -3.93
CA VAL A 116 5.70 0.63 -3.52
C VAL A 116 6.00 2.04 -4.04
N LYS A 117 7.24 2.52 -3.91
CA LYS A 117 7.65 3.86 -4.37
C LYS A 117 7.50 4.05 -5.87
N ARG A 118 7.72 2.98 -6.64
CA ARG A 118 7.50 2.95 -8.10
C ARG A 118 6.03 2.72 -8.46
N GLY A 119 5.16 2.44 -7.48
CA GLY A 119 3.74 2.21 -7.68
C GLY A 119 3.40 0.83 -8.22
N TRP A 120 4.22 -0.20 -7.98
CA TRP A 120 3.98 -1.56 -8.45
C TRP A 120 3.33 -2.47 -7.40
N ALA A 121 3.11 -1.95 -6.19
CA ALA A 121 2.40 -2.65 -5.13
C ALA A 121 1.67 -1.66 -4.22
N ILE A 122 0.60 -2.12 -3.59
CA ILE A 122 -0.10 -1.41 -2.51
C ILE A 122 0.43 -1.87 -1.15
N VAL A 123 0.35 -0.98 -0.17
CA VAL A 123 0.67 -1.32 1.22
C VAL A 123 -0.49 -2.06 1.85
N THR A 124 -0.17 -3.18 2.53
CA THR A 124 -1.14 -3.98 3.27
C THR A 124 -0.89 -3.92 4.76
N ARG A 125 -1.89 -4.34 5.55
CA ARG A 125 -1.77 -4.39 7.00
C ARG A 125 -0.83 -5.50 7.48
N THR A 126 -0.71 -6.60 6.74
CA THR A 126 0.11 -7.77 7.12
C THR A 126 1.60 -7.42 7.17
N GLN A 127 1.96 -6.64 8.20
CA GLN A 127 3.31 -6.12 8.41
C GLN A 127 3.85 -6.66 9.74
N PRO A 128 4.63 -7.74 9.72
CA PRO A 128 5.18 -8.34 10.94
C PRO A 128 6.15 -7.42 11.70
N LEU A 129 6.77 -6.44 11.02
CA LEU A 129 7.66 -5.46 11.63
C LEU A 129 7.10 -4.03 11.47
N ARG A 130 6.66 -3.43 12.58
CA ARG A 130 6.07 -2.07 12.61
C ARG A 130 6.99 -0.98 12.05
N ARG A 131 8.32 -1.16 12.16
CA ARG A 131 9.31 -0.17 11.71
C ARG A 131 9.24 0.16 10.22
N TYR A 132 8.71 -0.73 9.38
CA TYR A 132 8.59 -0.48 7.94
C TYR A 132 7.24 0.11 7.55
N ARG A 133 6.24 0.11 8.44
CA ARG A 133 4.88 0.54 8.12
C ARG A 133 4.83 1.96 7.62
N LYS A 134 5.30 2.90 8.44
CA LYS A 134 5.26 4.32 8.08
C LYS A 134 6.02 4.59 6.77
N LEU A 135 7.19 4.03 6.60
CA LEU A 135 7.97 4.20 5.38
C LEU A 135 7.23 3.72 4.14
N LEU A 136 6.61 2.53 4.19
CA LEU A 136 5.84 1.99 3.08
C LEU A 136 4.61 2.87 2.78
N GLN A 137 3.94 3.38 3.81
CA GLN A 137 2.83 4.31 3.65
C GLN A 137 3.28 5.62 2.99
N ASP A 138 4.37 6.23 3.45
CA ASP A 138 4.93 7.45 2.87
C ASP A 138 5.30 7.23 1.38
N TYR A 139 5.88 6.08 1.03
CA TYR A 139 6.19 5.73 -0.35
C TYR A 139 4.93 5.51 -1.21
N GLN A 140 3.87 4.92 -0.65
CA GLN A 140 2.60 4.79 -1.35
C GLN A 140 1.94 6.15 -1.59
N GLU A 141 1.96 7.04 -0.61
CA GLU A 141 1.45 8.40 -0.76
C GLU A 141 2.22 9.15 -1.87
N GLU A 142 3.56 9.05 -1.88
CA GLU A 142 4.40 9.63 -2.93
C GLU A 142 4.06 9.06 -4.30
N ALA A 143 3.95 7.73 -4.43
CA ALA A 143 3.63 7.05 -5.69
C ALA A 143 2.23 7.44 -6.20
N THR A 144 1.25 7.50 -5.27
CA THR A 144 -0.12 7.89 -5.56
C THR A 144 -0.20 9.35 -6.01
N ALA A 145 0.45 10.27 -5.30
CA ALA A 145 0.48 11.70 -5.66
C ALA A 145 1.12 11.93 -7.05
N ALA A 146 2.20 11.19 -7.34
CA ALA A 146 2.92 11.29 -8.61
C ALA A 146 2.27 10.48 -9.76
N GLY A 147 1.23 9.68 -9.52
CA GLY A 147 0.59 8.85 -10.54
C GLY A 147 1.49 7.77 -11.10
N ARG A 148 2.30 7.11 -10.27
CA ARG A 148 3.25 6.08 -10.72
C ARG A 148 2.59 4.69 -10.79
N GLY A 149 3.02 3.87 -11.75
CA GLY A 149 2.63 2.47 -11.87
C GLY A 149 1.11 2.26 -11.87
N ILE A 150 0.60 1.45 -10.94
CA ILE A 150 -0.83 1.15 -10.80
C ILE A 150 -1.70 2.40 -10.52
N TRP A 151 -1.08 3.51 -10.12
CA TRP A 151 -1.72 4.80 -9.88
C TRP A 151 -1.74 5.71 -11.12
N ALA A 152 -1.21 5.27 -12.28
CA ALA A 152 -0.99 6.11 -13.46
C ALA A 152 -2.27 6.62 -14.13
N LYS A 153 -3.36 5.85 -14.11
CA LYS A 153 -4.65 6.21 -14.72
C LYS A 153 -5.68 6.55 -13.65
N GLY A 154 -5.57 7.75 -13.09
CA GLY A 154 -6.38 8.14 -11.93
C GLY A 154 -7.46 9.16 -12.22
N GLU A 155 -8.31 9.01 -13.29
CA GLU A 155 -9.44 9.93 -13.52
C GLU A 155 -10.34 10.06 -12.28
N HIS A 156 -10.49 8.98 -11.51
CA HIS A 156 -11.36 8.90 -10.33
C HIS A 156 -10.60 9.01 -9.01
N ARG A 157 -9.25 9.12 -9.06
CA ARG A 157 -8.42 9.16 -7.86
C ARG A 157 -8.68 10.40 -7.03
N GLY A 158 -8.82 10.19 -5.70
CA GLY A 158 -9.14 11.25 -4.75
C GLY A 158 -10.60 11.72 -4.79
N LYS A 159 -11.39 11.26 -5.77
CA LYS A 159 -12.82 11.56 -5.84
C LYS A 159 -13.64 10.66 -4.91
N LEU A 160 -13.29 9.36 -4.81
CA LEU A 160 -13.89 8.46 -3.83
C LEU A 160 -12.95 8.33 -2.63
N VAL A 161 -13.48 8.51 -1.41
CA VAL A 161 -12.72 8.39 -0.16
C VAL A 161 -13.44 7.47 0.82
N VAL A 162 -12.69 6.83 1.72
CA VAL A 162 -13.25 6.11 2.88
C VAL A 162 -13.41 7.12 4.02
N ARG A 163 -14.63 7.23 4.56
CA ARG A 163 -14.94 8.07 5.73
C ARG A 163 -14.88 7.30 7.01
N GLU A 164 -15.35 6.06 6.99
CA GLU A 164 -15.39 5.19 8.15
C GLU A 164 -15.20 3.74 7.75
N VAL A 165 -14.46 2.98 8.54
CA VAL A 165 -14.47 1.53 8.52
C VAL A 165 -14.95 1.06 9.87
N HIS A 166 -16.04 0.30 9.90
CA HIS A 166 -16.59 -0.29 11.10
C HIS A 166 -16.41 -1.81 11.05
N PRO A 167 -15.26 -2.33 11.56
CA PRO A 167 -15.04 -3.76 11.63
C PRO A 167 -15.91 -4.37 12.72
N ARG A 168 -16.34 -5.61 12.51
CA ARG A 168 -17.25 -6.29 13.42
C ARG A 168 -16.80 -6.26 14.89
N ILE A 169 -17.73 -5.88 15.78
CA ILE A 169 -17.54 -5.90 17.23
C ILE A 169 -17.55 -7.34 17.74
N ALA A 170 -16.68 -7.68 18.69
CA ALA A 170 -16.64 -9.00 19.32
C ALA A 170 -18.00 -9.32 20.00
N GLY A 171 -18.51 -10.53 19.77
CA GLY A 171 -19.80 -10.99 20.32
C GLY A 171 -21.01 -10.70 19.43
N LYS A 172 -20.93 -9.80 18.48
CA LYS A 172 -21.96 -9.58 17.47
C LYS A 172 -21.92 -10.63 16.37
N LYS A 173 -23.08 -11.14 15.92
CA LYS A 173 -23.17 -12.22 14.94
C LYS A 173 -23.70 -11.76 13.58
N ASP A 174 -24.36 -10.58 13.52
CA ASP A 174 -24.89 -10.05 12.27
C ASP A 174 -23.73 -9.55 11.39
N PRO A 175 -23.58 -10.06 10.17
CA PRO A 175 -22.61 -9.52 9.23
C PRO A 175 -22.81 -8.03 8.91
N ASN A 176 -24.00 -7.48 9.09
CA ASN A 176 -24.29 -6.06 8.88
C ASN A 176 -23.86 -5.15 10.05
N ASP A 177 -23.39 -5.72 11.16
CA ASP A 177 -22.63 -4.97 12.17
C ASP A 177 -21.24 -4.53 11.65
N GLU A 178 -20.88 -4.92 10.42
CA GLU A 178 -19.61 -4.64 9.77
C GLU A 178 -19.88 -3.90 8.46
N TYR A 179 -19.26 -2.72 8.28
CA TYR A 179 -19.49 -1.89 7.10
C TYR A 179 -18.32 -0.93 6.81
N VAL A 180 -18.32 -0.38 5.61
CA VAL A 180 -17.44 0.74 5.18
C VAL A 180 -18.30 1.86 4.61
N VAL A 181 -18.02 3.09 5.02
CA VAL A 181 -18.67 4.31 4.49
C VAL A 181 -17.73 4.95 3.47
N PHE A 182 -18.24 5.16 2.28
CA PHE A 182 -17.57 5.86 1.19
C PHE A 182 -18.24 7.21 0.92
N GLU A 183 -17.45 8.17 0.44
CA GLU A 183 -17.95 9.47 0.02
C GLU A 183 -17.37 9.87 -1.33
N ASN A 184 -18.20 10.46 -2.18
CA ASN A 184 -17.73 11.20 -3.33
C ASN A 184 -17.23 12.59 -2.88
N ALA A 185 -15.94 12.72 -2.66
CA ALA A 185 -15.28 13.98 -2.31
C ALA A 185 -14.91 14.82 -3.53
N GLY A 186 -15.26 14.37 -4.74
CA GLY A 186 -15.07 15.11 -5.99
C GLY A 186 -16.20 16.10 -6.26
N GLU A 187 -16.05 16.87 -7.32
CA GLU A 187 -17.00 17.89 -7.75
C GLU A 187 -18.01 17.39 -8.79
N THR A 188 -17.84 16.15 -9.27
CA THR A 188 -18.69 15.55 -10.31
C THR A 188 -19.31 14.26 -9.81
N ARG A 189 -20.48 13.91 -10.37
CA ARG A 189 -21.12 12.62 -10.13
C ARG A 189 -20.20 11.50 -10.58
N LEU A 190 -20.04 10.47 -9.73
CA LEU A 190 -19.26 9.26 -10.00
C LEU A 190 -20.21 8.12 -10.38
N ASP A 191 -20.00 7.52 -11.54
CA ASP A 191 -20.59 6.22 -11.87
C ASP A 191 -19.66 5.14 -11.33
N LEU A 192 -20.12 4.41 -10.32
CA LEU A 192 -19.39 3.32 -9.66
C LEU A 192 -19.77 1.94 -10.20
N THR A 193 -20.59 1.88 -11.25
CA THR A 193 -21.08 0.63 -11.85
C THR A 193 -19.89 -0.25 -12.27
N GLY A 194 -19.86 -1.51 -11.81
CA GLY A 194 -18.79 -2.45 -12.11
C GLY A 194 -17.48 -2.25 -11.35
N TRP A 195 -17.40 -1.25 -10.48
CA TRP A 195 -16.22 -1.08 -9.63
C TRP A 195 -16.07 -2.24 -8.66
N LEU A 196 -14.83 -2.51 -8.26
CA LEU A 196 -14.45 -3.63 -7.42
C LEU A 196 -14.00 -3.11 -6.05
N ILE A 197 -14.63 -3.60 -4.98
CA ILE A 197 -14.25 -3.29 -3.60
C ILE A 197 -13.81 -4.59 -2.93
N SER A 198 -12.64 -4.58 -2.27
CA SER A 198 -12.12 -5.75 -1.54
C SER A 198 -11.29 -5.34 -0.31
N ASP A 199 -11.09 -6.31 0.59
CA ASP A 199 -10.03 -6.31 1.59
C ASP A 199 -8.75 -6.98 1.03
N GLU A 200 -7.76 -7.24 1.91
CA GLU A 200 -6.50 -7.90 1.52
C GLU A 200 -6.67 -9.35 1.09
N THR A 201 -7.74 -10.04 1.47
CA THR A 201 -7.85 -11.51 1.40
C THR A 201 -9.14 -12.03 0.80
N SER A 202 -10.19 -11.22 0.70
CA SER A 202 -11.51 -11.67 0.29
C SER A 202 -11.64 -11.82 -1.22
N GLN A 203 -11.92 -13.05 -1.63
CA GLN A 203 -12.26 -13.36 -3.00
C GLN A 203 -13.66 -14.01 -3.08
N PRO A 204 -14.46 -13.71 -4.07
CA PRO A 204 -14.31 -12.63 -5.06
C PRO A 204 -14.53 -11.24 -4.42
N PRO A 205 -14.05 -10.15 -5.05
CA PRO A 205 -14.35 -8.78 -4.62
C PRO A 205 -15.84 -8.49 -4.70
N TYR A 206 -16.30 -7.44 -4.03
CA TYR A 206 -17.63 -6.89 -4.27
C TYR A 206 -17.64 -6.14 -5.60
N VAL A 207 -18.53 -6.54 -6.49
CA VAL A 207 -18.77 -5.84 -7.75
C VAL A 207 -19.94 -4.89 -7.53
N VAL A 208 -19.70 -3.58 -7.64
CA VAL A 208 -20.73 -2.56 -7.46
C VAL A 208 -21.77 -2.70 -8.58
N PRO A 209 -23.07 -2.91 -8.26
CA PRO A 209 -24.13 -2.95 -9.25
C PRO A 209 -24.29 -1.60 -9.94
N GLN A 210 -25.32 -1.42 -10.78
CA GLN A 210 -25.62 -0.08 -11.33
C GLN A 210 -25.86 0.92 -10.19
N PHE A 211 -24.89 1.81 -9.98
CA PHE A 211 -24.87 2.77 -8.87
C PHE A 211 -24.05 4.00 -9.21
N ALA A 212 -24.59 5.16 -8.89
CA ALA A 212 -23.90 6.42 -9.08
C ALA A 212 -24.05 7.30 -7.83
N LEU A 213 -23.00 8.06 -7.52
CA LEU A 213 -22.88 8.85 -6.29
C LEU A 213 -22.64 10.33 -6.64
N ASP A 214 -23.55 11.19 -6.26
CA ASP A 214 -23.43 12.63 -6.47
C ASP A 214 -22.35 13.25 -5.58
N PRO A 215 -21.79 14.42 -5.92
CA PRO A 215 -20.79 15.13 -5.12
C PRO A 215 -21.25 15.34 -3.67
N GLY A 216 -20.33 15.09 -2.72
CA GLY A 216 -20.57 15.21 -1.28
C GLY A 216 -21.54 14.18 -0.69
N LYS A 217 -22.04 13.22 -1.48
CA LYS A 217 -22.88 12.13 -0.96
C LYS A 217 -22.06 10.95 -0.53
N THR A 218 -22.64 10.17 0.39
CA THR A 218 -22.06 8.96 0.95
C THR A 218 -22.91 7.74 0.63
N PHE A 219 -22.26 6.58 0.60
CA PHE A 219 -22.94 5.29 0.70
C PHE A 219 -22.22 4.37 1.68
N THR A 220 -22.98 3.44 2.24
CA THR A 220 -22.45 2.41 3.15
C THR A 220 -22.49 1.05 2.45
N LEU A 221 -21.34 0.38 2.41
CA LEU A 221 -21.26 -1.02 2.00
C LEU A 221 -21.29 -1.90 3.24
N TYR A 222 -22.42 -2.57 3.48
CA TYR A 222 -22.58 -3.58 4.52
C TYR A 222 -22.05 -4.93 4.06
N THR A 223 -21.41 -5.66 4.98
CA THR A 223 -20.85 -6.99 4.65
C THR A 223 -21.94 -8.04 4.40
N GLY A 224 -23.04 -7.98 5.13
CA GLY A 224 -24.14 -8.94 5.06
C GLY A 224 -25.10 -8.71 3.92
N SER A 225 -26.33 -9.14 4.10
CA SER A 225 -27.40 -9.09 3.10
C SER A 225 -28.43 -8.02 3.47
N GLY A 226 -29.00 -7.37 2.45
CA GLY A 226 -30.07 -6.39 2.60
C GLY A 226 -30.60 -5.92 1.26
N LYS A 227 -31.51 -4.94 1.29
CA LYS A 227 -32.08 -4.33 0.08
C LYS A 227 -31.28 -3.07 -0.25
N MET A 228 -30.72 -3.01 -1.44
CA MET A 228 -30.01 -1.84 -1.97
C MET A 228 -30.90 -0.59 -1.95
N THR A 229 -30.34 0.53 -1.52
CA THR A 229 -30.95 1.86 -1.57
C THR A 229 -29.99 2.86 -2.25
N ALA A 230 -30.35 4.13 -2.28
CA ALA A 230 -29.48 5.19 -2.83
C ALA A 230 -28.20 5.41 -2.00
N ASP A 231 -28.15 4.94 -0.75
CA ASP A 231 -27.09 5.15 0.22
C ASP A 231 -26.60 3.87 0.92
N ALA A 232 -27.15 2.69 0.55
CA ALA A 232 -26.76 1.41 1.15
C ALA A 232 -26.61 0.30 0.11
N LEU A 233 -25.46 -0.33 0.12
CA LEU A 233 -25.10 -1.51 -0.67
C LEU A 233 -24.80 -2.68 0.25
N TYR A 234 -24.96 -3.91 -0.25
CA TYR A 234 -24.80 -5.14 0.55
C TYR A 234 -23.96 -6.16 -0.19
N TRP A 235 -22.87 -6.64 0.45
CA TRP A 235 -21.97 -7.63 -0.16
C TRP A 235 -22.58 -9.04 -0.21
N GLY A 236 -23.52 -9.34 0.67
CA GLY A 236 -24.15 -10.66 0.76
C GLY A 236 -23.26 -11.73 1.42
N ARG A 237 -22.22 -11.35 2.13
CA ARG A 237 -21.35 -12.29 2.82
C ARG A 237 -21.99 -12.80 4.10
N ARG A 238 -21.73 -14.08 4.44
CA ARG A 238 -22.12 -14.70 5.73
C ARG A 238 -21.01 -14.65 6.77
N LYS A 239 -19.79 -14.32 6.36
CA LYS A 239 -18.61 -14.22 7.22
C LYS A 239 -18.07 -12.79 7.19
N VAL A 240 -17.36 -12.43 8.24
CA VAL A 240 -16.65 -11.15 8.32
C VAL A 240 -15.65 -10.99 7.17
N VAL A 241 -15.51 -9.77 6.73
CA VAL A 241 -14.55 -9.30 5.74
C VAL A 241 -13.51 -8.42 6.43
N TRP A 242 -13.95 -7.38 7.12
CA TRP A 242 -13.09 -6.35 7.68
C TRP A 242 -12.50 -6.77 9.03
N ASN A 243 -11.20 -7.01 9.07
CA ASN A 243 -10.50 -7.49 10.25
C ASN A 243 -10.47 -6.46 11.37
N ARG A 244 -10.94 -6.82 12.58
CA ARG A 244 -10.97 -5.93 13.75
C ARG A 244 -9.61 -5.36 14.14
N GLY A 245 -8.55 -6.12 13.95
CA GLY A 245 -7.18 -5.67 14.23
C GLY A 245 -6.62 -4.72 13.19
N GLY A 246 -7.39 -4.43 12.12
CA GLY A 246 -7.05 -3.62 10.96
C GLY A 246 -7.00 -4.42 9.67
N ASP A 247 -7.13 -3.72 8.56
CA ASP A 247 -7.17 -4.28 7.20
C ASP A 247 -6.86 -3.16 6.18
N THR A 248 -6.94 -3.50 4.88
CA THR A 248 -6.83 -2.53 3.80
C THR A 248 -8.07 -2.62 2.91
N VAL A 249 -8.80 -1.51 2.81
CA VAL A 249 -9.90 -1.34 1.84
C VAL A 249 -9.28 -0.94 0.51
N THR A 250 -9.51 -1.74 -0.53
CA THR A 250 -9.08 -1.41 -1.89
C THR A 250 -10.28 -1.19 -2.79
N VAL A 251 -10.18 -0.21 -3.67
CA VAL A 251 -11.18 0.06 -4.71
C VAL A 251 -10.49 0.13 -6.06
N ARG A 252 -11.02 -0.62 -7.02
CA ARG A 252 -10.61 -0.57 -8.43
C ARG A 252 -11.81 -0.14 -9.28
N ASP A 253 -11.55 0.58 -10.37
CA ASP A 253 -12.60 0.91 -11.34
C ASP A 253 -13.05 -0.31 -12.14
N ALA A 254 -14.04 -0.16 -13.01
CA ALA A 254 -14.56 -1.24 -13.84
C ALA A 254 -13.52 -1.83 -14.82
N SER A 255 -12.44 -1.12 -15.10
CA SER A 255 -11.31 -1.59 -15.90
C SER A 255 -10.22 -2.27 -15.05
N GLY A 256 -10.40 -2.34 -13.72
CA GLY A 256 -9.48 -2.95 -12.78
C GLY A 256 -8.35 -2.05 -12.29
N HIS A 257 -8.31 -0.75 -12.67
CA HIS A 257 -7.28 0.17 -12.19
C HIS A 257 -7.55 0.60 -10.75
N TYR A 258 -6.48 0.72 -9.96
CA TYR A 258 -6.60 1.17 -8.58
C TYR A 258 -7.04 2.64 -8.48
N VAL A 259 -8.13 2.87 -7.75
CA VAL A 259 -8.67 4.20 -7.44
C VAL A 259 -8.31 4.61 -6.01
N LEU A 260 -8.38 3.66 -5.08
CA LEU A 260 -8.22 3.89 -3.64
C LEU A 260 -7.56 2.67 -2.98
N SER A 261 -6.66 2.95 -2.04
CA SER A 261 -6.18 1.99 -1.03
C SER A 261 -6.16 2.70 0.32
N HIS A 262 -6.95 2.20 1.27
CA HIS A 262 -7.10 2.77 2.61
C HIS A 262 -6.81 1.71 3.66
N THR A 263 -5.65 1.83 4.32
CA THR A 263 -5.26 0.93 5.41
C THR A 263 -5.70 1.50 6.75
N TYR A 264 -6.40 0.69 7.55
CA TYR A 264 -6.80 1.03 8.90
C TYR A 264 -6.23 0.06 9.94
N CYS A 265 -6.13 0.51 11.19
CA CYS A 265 -5.68 -0.26 12.35
C CYS A 265 -6.84 -0.61 13.29
N SER A 266 -6.54 -1.13 14.48
CA SER A 266 -7.54 -1.59 15.45
C SER A 266 -8.69 -0.61 15.64
N GLY A 267 -9.92 -1.12 15.53
CA GLY A 267 -11.15 -0.36 15.72
C GLY A 267 -11.48 0.60 14.58
N GLY A 268 -10.99 0.36 13.37
CA GLY A 268 -11.29 1.17 12.18
C GLY A 268 -10.52 2.50 12.11
N LYS A 269 -9.58 2.74 13.03
CA LYS A 269 -8.79 3.99 13.07
C LYS A 269 -7.68 3.97 12.04
N VAL A 270 -7.36 5.16 11.48
CA VAL A 270 -6.17 5.33 10.66
C VAL A 270 -4.94 4.82 11.41
N CYS A 271 -4.06 4.10 10.74
CA CYS A 271 -2.83 3.58 11.35
C CYS A 271 -1.88 4.72 11.70
N PRO A 272 -1.30 4.71 12.92
CA PRO A 272 -0.31 5.71 13.32
C PRO A 272 1.02 5.55 12.57
#